data_fa28680862d5ec0a09893bc55db3c1b7
#
_entry.id   fa28680862d5ec0a09893bc55db3c1b7
#
_cell.length_a   1.000
_cell.length_b   1.000
_cell.length_c   1.000
_cell.angle_alpha   90.00
_cell.angle_beta   90.00
_cell.angle_gamma   90.00
#
_symmetry.space_group_name_H-M   'P 1'
#
loop_
_entity.id
_entity.type
_entity.pdbx_description
1 polymer ?
#
loop_
_entity_poly.entity_id
_entity_poly.type
_entity_poly.pdbx_seq_one_letter_code
_entity_poly.pdbx_strand_id
1 'polypeptide(L)'
;MSDRLTLFFPLFDAAAILLFALLARVAHRGDRGLTVWTWLDTAWPFLVGVAIAWLAARRVFQGSAQGMGFGGVVWVLAVVTGLGIWWARHATVPHWSFIIVASVTSALLLFGWRLVVRFVH
;
A
#
# COMPACT_ATOMS: atom_id res chain seq x y z
N MET A 1 -10.07 -21.79 -3.45
CA MET A 1 -10.37 -20.42 -3.93
C MET A 1 -10.38 -20.40 -5.45
N SER A 2 -11.30 -19.63 -6.00
CA SER A 2 -11.44 -19.49 -7.45
C SER A 2 -10.21 -18.78 -8.05
N ASP A 3 -9.74 -19.24 -9.20
CA ASP A 3 -8.64 -18.60 -9.91
C ASP A 3 -8.99 -17.17 -10.33
N ARG A 4 -10.27 -16.89 -10.55
CA ARG A 4 -10.73 -15.55 -10.89
C ARG A 4 -10.46 -14.57 -9.75
N LEU A 5 -10.72 -14.98 -8.51
CA LEU A 5 -10.49 -14.12 -7.36
C LEU A 5 -9.00 -13.81 -7.18
N THR A 6 -8.13 -14.81 -7.41
CA THR A 6 -6.69 -14.59 -7.26
C THR A 6 -6.14 -13.60 -8.29
N LEU A 7 -6.76 -13.48 -9.45
CA LEU A 7 -6.36 -12.50 -10.47
C LEU A 7 -6.57 -11.06 -9.98
N PHE A 8 -7.47 -10.85 -9.01
CA PHE A 8 -7.77 -9.52 -8.49
C PHE A 8 -6.95 -9.15 -7.25
N PHE A 9 -6.15 -10.07 -6.71
CA PHE A 9 -5.37 -9.77 -5.50
C PHE A 9 -4.41 -8.59 -5.68
N PRO A 10 -3.68 -8.44 -6.80
CA PRO A 10 -2.87 -7.23 -6.99
C PRO A 10 -3.74 -5.97 -7.01
N LEU A 11 -4.95 -6.06 -7.56
CA LEU A 11 -5.87 -4.92 -7.57
C LEU A 11 -6.37 -4.60 -6.17
N PHE A 12 -6.55 -5.61 -5.30
CA PHE A 12 -6.92 -5.38 -3.91
C PHE A 12 -5.81 -4.62 -3.17
N ASP A 13 -4.55 -4.99 -3.39
CA ASP A 13 -3.44 -4.26 -2.79
C ASP A 13 -3.34 -2.83 -3.34
N ALA A 14 -3.52 -2.66 -4.65
CA ALA A 14 -3.53 -1.33 -5.24
C ALA A 14 -4.68 -0.48 -4.69
N ALA A 15 -5.88 -1.07 -4.56
CA ALA A 15 -7.03 -0.36 -4.01
C ALA A 15 -6.79 0.03 -2.56
N ALA A 16 -6.16 -0.86 -1.76
CA ALA A 16 -5.83 -0.56 -0.39
C ALA A 16 -4.89 0.66 -0.31
N ILE A 17 -3.89 0.72 -1.17
CA ILE A 17 -2.95 1.83 -1.19
C ILE A 17 -3.64 3.12 -1.67
N LEU A 18 -4.52 3.04 -2.66
CA LEU A 18 -5.27 4.21 -3.10
C LEU A 18 -6.15 4.75 -1.97
N LEU A 19 -6.80 3.86 -1.22
CA LEU A 19 -7.60 4.28 -0.07
C LEU A 19 -6.71 4.87 1.03
N PHE A 20 -5.57 4.24 1.32
CA PHE A 20 -4.61 4.78 2.27
C PHE A 20 -4.19 6.21 1.88
N ALA A 21 -3.85 6.43 0.60
CA ALA A 21 -3.41 7.73 0.14
C ALA A 21 -4.53 8.78 0.27
N LEU A 22 -5.77 8.37 0.00
CA LEU A 22 -6.91 9.25 0.17
C LEU A 22 -7.09 9.65 1.63
N LEU A 23 -7.03 8.67 2.54
CA LEU A 23 -7.15 8.93 3.97
C LEU A 23 -6.02 9.81 4.48
N ALA A 24 -4.80 9.57 3.99
CA ALA A 24 -3.66 10.38 4.37
C ALA A 24 -3.82 11.84 3.91
N ARG A 25 -4.34 12.05 2.70
CA ARG A 25 -4.57 13.41 2.20
C ARG A 25 -5.69 14.11 2.96
N VAL A 26 -6.75 13.39 3.32
CA VAL A 26 -7.85 13.95 4.12
C VAL A 26 -7.34 14.35 5.51
N ALA A 27 -6.53 13.48 6.13
CA ALA A 27 -6.01 13.74 7.47
C ALA A 27 -4.99 14.88 7.50
N HIS A 28 -4.22 15.03 6.44
CA HIS A 28 -3.13 16.02 6.35
C HIS A 28 -3.38 17.01 5.22
N ARG A 29 -4.60 17.52 5.13
CA ARG A 29 -4.92 18.58 4.18
C ARG A 29 -4.11 19.83 4.55
N GLY A 30 -3.08 20.08 3.79
CA GLY A 30 -2.28 21.26 3.97
C GLY A 30 -2.59 22.29 2.90
N ASP A 31 -1.55 22.97 2.48
CA ASP A 31 -1.65 24.06 1.50
C ASP A 31 -2.19 23.61 0.14
N ARG A 32 -1.96 22.34 -0.20
CA ARG A 32 -2.31 21.82 -1.53
C ARG A 32 -3.76 21.35 -1.63
N GLY A 33 -4.41 21.11 -0.49
CA GLY A 33 -5.79 20.64 -0.48
C GLY A 33 -5.96 19.22 -0.98
N LEU A 34 -7.21 18.82 -1.20
CA LEU A 34 -7.57 17.48 -1.67
C LEU A 34 -8.08 17.57 -3.10
N THR A 35 -7.26 17.10 -4.05
CA THR A 35 -7.62 16.98 -5.46
C THR A 35 -7.20 15.61 -5.96
N VAL A 36 -7.70 15.24 -7.15
CA VAL A 36 -7.28 13.98 -7.77
C VAL A 36 -5.75 13.97 -7.96
N TRP A 37 -5.18 15.10 -8.36
CA TRP A 37 -3.73 15.19 -8.59
C TRP A 37 -2.93 15.00 -7.31
N THR A 38 -3.33 15.65 -6.20
CA THR A 38 -2.61 15.49 -4.93
C THR A 38 -2.78 14.09 -4.38
N TRP A 39 -3.96 13.48 -4.58
CA TRP A 39 -4.21 12.10 -4.19
C TRP A 39 -3.27 11.14 -4.94
N LEU A 40 -3.21 11.24 -6.27
CA LEU A 40 -2.35 10.37 -7.08
C LEU A 40 -0.88 10.64 -6.82
N ASP A 41 -0.51 11.90 -6.58
CA ASP A 41 0.86 12.28 -6.25
C ASP A 41 1.32 11.62 -4.94
N THR A 42 0.41 11.43 -3.99
CA THR A 42 0.70 10.73 -2.75
C THR A 42 0.74 9.22 -2.95
N ALA A 43 -0.14 8.69 -3.80
CA ALA A 43 -0.32 7.25 -3.95
C ALA A 43 0.77 6.58 -4.79
N TRP A 44 1.26 7.21 -5.85
CA TRP A 44 2.08 6.52 -6.83
C TRP A 44 3.39 5.93 -6.27
N PRO A 45 4.11 6.59 -5.32
CA PRO A 45 5.32 5.96 -4.77
C PRO A 45 5.03 4.64 -4.05
N PHE A 46 3.90 4.58 -3.34
CA PHE A 46 3.49 3.37 -2.64
C PHE A 46 3.02 2.31 -3.62
N LEU A 47 2.37 2.70 -4.72
CA LEU A 47 1.98 1.75 -5.77
C LEU A 47 3.20 1.13 -6.47
N VAL A 48 4.26 1.90 -6.66
CA VAL A 48 5.53 1.35 -7.17
C VAL A 48 6.04 0.28 -6.20
N GLY A 49 5.98 0.55 -4.90
CA GLY A 49 6.38 -0.42 -3.90
C GLY A 49 5.54 -1.69 -3.94
N VAL A 50 4.23 -1.57 -4.15
CA VAL A 50 3.35 -2.73 -4.30
C VAL A 50 3.76 -3.56 -5.53
N ALA A 51 4.04 -2.90 -6.65
CA ALA A 51 4.46 -3.61 -7.86
C ALA A 51 5.76 -4.37 -7.65
N ILE A 52 6.74 -3.72 -7.01
CA ILE A 52 8.02 -4.37 -6.70
C ILE A 52 7.79 -5.57 -5.77
N ALA A 53 6.94 -5.38 -4.76
CA ALA A 53 6.64 -6.44 -3.80
C ALA A 53 6.01 -7.66 -4.47
N TRP A 54 5.07 -7.44 -5.39
CA TRP A 54 4.44 -8.54 -6.11
C TRP A 54 5.43 -9.31 -6.97
N LEU A 55 6.33 -8.60 -7.64
CA LEU A 55 7.36 -9.26 -8.44
C LEU A 55 8.31 -10.08 -7.57
N ALA A 56 8.70 -9.56 -6.41
CA ALA A 56 9.59 -10.28 -5.50
C ALA A 56 8.88 -11.42 -4.79
N ALA A 57 7.69 -11.17 -4.24
CA ALA A 57 6.98 -12.13 -3.41
C ALA A 57 6.44 -13.31 -4.21
N ARG A 58 6.11 -13.12 -5.46
CA ARG A 58 5.62 -14.22 -6.31
C ARG A 58 6.64 -15.35 -6.41
N ARG A 59 7.92 -15.03 -6.34
CA ARG A 59 8.99 -16.04 -6.41
C ARG A 59 9.19 -16.74 -5.08
N VAL A 60 8.90 -16.06 -3.97
CA VAL A 60 9.14 -16.59 -2.63
C VAL A 60 7.91 -17.33 -2.09
N PHE A 61 6.71 -16.75 -2.28
CA PHE A 61 5.47 -17.28 -1.72
C PHE A 61 4.57 -17.80 -2.83
N GLN A 62 4.91 -18.94 -3.37
CA GLN A 62 4.18 -19.51 -4.49
C GLN A 62 2.72 -19.79 -4.11
N GLY A 63 1.79 -19.11 -4.79
CA GLY A 63 0.38 -19.38 -4.68
C GLY A 63 -0.35 -18.88 -3.45
N SER A 64 0.28 -18.06 -2.60
CA SER A 64 -0.33 -17.67 -1.32
C SER A 64 -0.40 -16.15 -1.13
N ALA A 65 -0.88 -15.44 -2.15
CA ALA A 65 -0.95 -13.99 -2.12
C ALA A 65 -1.87 -13.43 -1.03
N GLN A 66 -2.89 -14.21 -0.61
CA GLN A 66 -3.74 -13.79 0.49
C GLN A 66 -3.14 -14.10 1.85
N GLY A 67 -1.99 -14.75 1.92
CA GLY A 67 -1.35 -15.08 3.18
C GLY A 67 -0.72 -13.87 3.85
N MET A 68 -0.55 -13.97 5.15
CA MET A 68 0.01 -12.85 5.92
C MET A 68 1.50 -12.62 5.62
N GLY A 69 2.24 -13.68 5.27
CA GLY A 69 3.64 -13.52 4.87
C GLY A 69 3.78 -12.69 3.61
N PHE A 70 2.96 -12.98 2.60
CA PHE A 70 2.92 -12.20 1.36
C PHE A 70 2.49 -10.76 1.66
N GLY A 71 1.45 -10.60 2.50
CA GLY A 71 1.00 -9.27 2.92
C GLY A 71 2.06 -8.48 3.64
N GLY A 72 2.87 -9.14 4.48
CA GLY A 72 3.98 -8.50 5.16
C GLY A 72 5.03 -7.95 4.19
N VAL A 73 5.37 -8.73 3.16
CA VAL A 73 6.31 -8.27 2.13
C VAL A 73 5.74 -7.09 1.37
N VAL A 74 4.46 -7.15 0.98
CA VAL A 74 3.81 -6.03 0.27
C VAL A 74 3.82 -4.78 1.15
N TRP A 75 3.46 -4.93 2.41
CA TRP A 75 3.42 -3.81 3.34
C TRP A 75 4.79 -3.15 3.50
N VAL A 76 5.82 -3.94 3.82
CA VAL A 76 7.16 -3.42 4.05
C VAL A 76 7.69 -2.72 2.81
N LEU A 77 7.60 -3.37 1.65
CA LEU A 77 8.14 -2.79 0.42
C LEU A 77 7.33 -1.57 -0.04
N ALA A 78 6.01 -1.58 0.13
CA ALA A 78 5.20 -0.42 -0.20
C ALA A 78 5.57 0.78 0.67
N VAL A 79 5.68 0.58 1.98
CA VAL A 79 6.01 1.67 2.91
C VAL A 79 7.43 2.17 2.68
N VAL A 80 8.41 1.28 2.61
CA VAL A 80 9.81 1.67 2.43
C VAL A 80 10.00 2.37 1.09
N THR A 81 9.45 1.83 0.01
CA THR A 81 9.57 2.44 -1.31
C THR A 81 8.85 3.78 -1.35
N GLY A 82 7.62 3.84 -0.83
CA GLY A 82 6.84 5.07 -0.82
C GLY A 82 7.51 6.19 -0.03
N LEU A 83 7.95 5.90 1.17
CA LEU A 83 8.62 6.89 2.02
C LEU A 83 9.99 7.27 1.44
N GLY A 84 10.71 6.30 0.88
CA GLY A 84 12.00 6.56 0.26
C GLY A 84 11.89 7.48 -0.95
N ILE A 85 10.92 7.25 -1.82
CA ILE A 85 10.67 8.12 -2.98
C ILE A 85 10.24 9.51 -2.51
N TRP A 86 9.37 9.57 -1.50
CA TRP A 86 8.95 10.85 -0.94
C TRP A 86 10.16 11.66 -0.46
N TRP A 87 11.06 11.00 0.30
CA TRP A 87 12.28 11.63 0.78
C TRP A 87 13.13 12.14 -0.37
N ALA A 88 13.33 11.33 -1.39
CA ALA A 88 14.13 11.72 -2.56
C ALA A 88 13.53 12.92 -3.29
N ARG A 89 12.19 12.97 -3.41
CA ARG A 89 11.50 14.05 -4.12
C ARG A 89 11.51 15.36 -3.33
N HIS A 90 11.45 15.30 -2.02
CA HIS A 90 11.32 16.49 -1.17
C HIS A 90 12.64 16.89 -0.50
N ALA A 91 13.69 16.08 -0.67
CA ALA A 91 15.03 16.31 -0.11
C ALA A 91 15.01 16.52 1.41
N THR A 92 14.04 15.93 2.09
CA THR A 92 13.90 16.00 3.53
C THR A 92 13.24 14.74 4.06
N VAL A 93 13.57 14.35 5.29
CA VAL A 93 12.98 13.18 5.92
C VAL A 93 11.48 13.43 6.14
N PRO A 94 10.59 12.47 5.83
CA PRO A 94 9.17 12.64 6.10
C PRO A 94 8.91 12.91 7.58
N HIS A 95 7.90 13.72 7.86
CA HIS A 95 7.52 13.99 9.24
C HIS A 95 7.15 12.67 9.94
N TRP A 96 7.50 12.53 11.21
CA TRP A 96 7.27 11.28 11.93
C TRP A 96 5.80 10.87 11.96
N SER A 97 4.88 11.85 12.04
CA SER A 97 3.46 11.54 12.03
C SER A 97 3.02 10.94 10.70
N PHE A 98 3.59 11.40 9.59
CA PHE A 98 3.30 10.80 8.28
C PHE A 98 3.84 9.37 8.21
N ILE A 99 5.02 9.13 8.75
CA ILE A 99 5.59 7.77 8.78
C ILE A 99 4.67 6.83 9.57
N ILE A 100 4.19 7.26 10.72
CA ILE A 100 3.27 6.45 11.54
C ILE A 100 1.96 6.20 10.82
N VAL A 101 1.35 7.25 10.27
CA VAL A 101 0.08 7.12 9.54
C VAL A 101 0.24 6.20 8.35
N ALA A 102 1.32 6.37 7.58
CA ALA A 102 1.56 5.52 6.42
C ALA A 102 1.71 4.06 6.82
N SER A 103 2.50 3.80 7.85
CA SER A 103 2.77 2.43 8.30
C SER A 103 1.53 1.77 8.87
N VAL A 104 0.81 2.44 9.75
CA VAL A 104 -0.34 1.84 10.44
C VAL A 104 -1.54 1.71 9.50
N THR A 105 -1.86 2.78 8.77
CA THR A 105 -3.05 2.78 7.91
C THR A 105 -2.88 1.77 6.76
N SER A 106 -1.71 1.75 6.14
CA SER A 106 -1.45 0.79 5.06
C SER A 106 -1.47 -0.64 5.59
N ALA A 107 -0.94 -0.89 6.79
CA ALA A 107 -1.01 -2.21 7.39
C ALA A 107 -2.45 -2.65 7.61
N LEU A 108 -3.28 -1.77 8.18
CA LEU A 108 -4.69 -2.09 8.41
C LEU A 108 -5.41 -2.45 7.11
N LEU A 109 -5.15 -1.71 6.05
CA LEU A 109 -5.83 -1.94 4.78
C LEU A 109 -5.28 -3.17 4.05
N LEU A 110 -3.96 -3.33 4.01
CA LEU A 110 -3.34 -4.45 3.30
C LEU A 110 -3.62 -5.78 3.99
N PHE A 111 -3.51 -5.84 5.31
CA PHE A 111 -3.83 -7.04 6.05
C PHE A 111 -5.34 -7.23 6.21
N GLY A 112 -6.10 -6.12 6.24
CA GLY A 112 -7.55 -6.17 6.41
C GLY A 112 -8.25 -6.94 5.31
N TRP A 113 -7.95 -6.65 4.03
CA TRP A 113 -8.60 -7.37 2.95
C TRP A 113 -8.21 -8.86 2.95
N ARG A 114 -6.99 -9.18 3.37
CA ARG A 114 -6.54 -10.56 3.46
C ARG A 114 -7.29 -11.33 4.54
N LEU A 115 -7.55 -10.67 5.68
CA LEU A 115 -8.37 -11.27 6.74
C LEU A 115 -9.80 -11.50 6.26
N VAL A 116 -10.39 -10.53 5.58
CA VAL A 116 -11.75 -10.66 5.05
C VAL A 116 -11.84 -11.85 4.08
N VAL A 117 -10.89 -11.97 3.17
CA VAL A 117 -10.87 -13.09 2.23
C VAL A 117 -10.76 -14.42 2.96
N ARG A 118 -9.94 -14.50 3.99
CA ARG A 118 -9.77 -15.74 4.77
C ARG A 118 -11.05 -16.15 5.47
N PHE A 119 -11.82 -15.19 6.00
CA PHE A 119 -13.07 -15.50 6.67
C PHE A 119 -14.23 -15.79 5.72
N VAL A 120 -14.17 -15.26 4.49
CA VAL A 120 -15.19 -15.51 3.48
C VAL A 120 -14.99 -16.88 2.82
N HIS A 121 -13.77 -17.36 2.81
CA HIS A 121 -13.42 -18.68 2.30
C HIS A 121 -13.14 -19.63 3.44
#